data_b04fc916c5f85e6deb256a5b96727804
#
_entry.id   b04fc916c5f85e6deb256a5b96727804
#
_cell.length_a   1.000
_cell.length_b   1.000
_cell.length_c   1.000
_cell.angle_alpha   90.00
_cell.angle_beta   90.00
_cell.angle_gamma   90.00
#
_symmetry.space_group_name_H-M   'P 1'
#
loop_
_entity.id
_entity.type
_entity.pdbx_description
1 polymer ?
#
loop_
_entity_poly.entity_id
_entity_poly.type
_entity_poly.pdbx_seq_one_letter_code
_entity_poly.pdbx_strand_id
1 'polypeptide(L)'
;MRVELFPFQKRALADIRMKTAEAMGSYHRTHAPQVVSFTAPTGAGKTIIMSALIEAILFGDEQYMEQPDAIIVWLSDSPQLNEQSKQKIDSKADKIKLSQCVTVSEESFDKEVFEDGHVYFLNTQKLSVTSKLTKNGDGRTYTIWETLANTVREKSDRLYFIIDEAHRGMQGREASKATTIMQKFIKGSDSDGIPPMPVVIGMSATTQRFNALVEGTSSTIHKSIVTTDEVRASGLLKDRIVITYPEEGTVNNDMAILQAAADEWKEKWEH
;
A
#
# COMPACT_ATOMS: atom_id res chain seq x y z
N MET A 1 -5.78 -9.83 14.37
CA MET A 1 -4.31 -9.60 14.30
C MET A 1 -3.57 -10.49 15.29
N ARG A 2 -2.44 -11.09 14.90
CA ARG A 2 -1.53 -11.89 15.80
C ARG A 2 -0.56 -11.03 16.59
N VAL A 3 -0.51 -9.73 16.33
CA VAL A 3 0.34 -8.77 17.03
C VAL A 3 -0.52 -7.71 17.71
N GLU A 4 -0.09 -7.27 18.88
CA GLU A 4 -0.72 -6.16 19.54
C GLU A 4 -0.28 -4.84 18.89
N LEU A 5 -1.27 -4.03 18.51
CA LEU A 5 -1.03 -2.70 17.94
C LEU A 5 -0.70 -1.70 19.05
N PHE A 6 0.22 -0.79 18.78
CA PHE A 6 0.48 0.36 19.64
C PHE A 6 -0.76 1.26 19.75
N PRO A 7 -0.91 2.05 20.84
CA PRO A 7 -2.07 2.92 21.00
C PRO A 7 -2.33 3.85 19.80
N PHE A 8 -1.28 4.45 19.23
CA PHE A 8 -1.42 5.30 18.04
C PHE A 8 -1.85 4.50 16.79
N GLN A 9 -1.42 3.23 16.67
CA GLN A 9 -1.84 2.35 15.57
C GLN A 9 -3.31 1.94 15.71
N LYS A 10 -3.77 1.65 16.92
CA LYS A 10 -5.20 1.36 17.22
C LYS A 10 -6.07 2.57 16.85
N ARG A 11 -5.65 3.79 17.26
CA ARG A 11 -6.33 5.04 16.89
C ARG A 11 -6.34 5.25 15.37
N ALA A 12 -5.20 5.08 14.71
CA ALA A 12 -5.08 5.22 13.26
C ALA A 12 -5.94 4.19 12.50
N LEU A 13 -6.00 2.95 12.99
CA LEU A 13 -6.87 1.91 12.44
C LEU A 13 -8.35 2.30 12.54
N ALA A 14 -8.79 2.76 13.70
CA ALA A 14 -10.18 3.20 13.90
C ALA A 14 -10.53 4.37 12.96
N ASP A 15 -9.65 5.37 12.85
CA ASP A 15 -9.84 6.54 11.99
C ASP A 15 -9.90 6.15 10.50
N ILE A 16 -8.94 5.33 10.02
CA ILE A 16 -8.93 4.92 8.61
C ILE A 16 -10.08 3.96 8.29
N ARG A 17 -10.50 3.11 9.24
CA ARG A 17 -11.65 2.22 9.07
C ARG A 17 -12.94 3.00 8.90
N MET A 18 -13.17 4.01 9.76
CA MET A 18 -14.30 4.93 9.66
C MET A 18 -14.31 5.62 8.29
N LYS A 19 -13.20 6.24 7.88
CA LYS A 19 -13.10 6.96 6.61
C LYS A 19 -13.28 6.06 5.39
N THR A 20 -12.80 4.82 5.48
CA THR A 20 -13.00 3.83 4.40
C THR A 20 -14.47 3.42 4.30
N ALA A 21 -15.16 3.26 5.43
CA ALA A 21 -16.60 2.97 5.44
C ALA A 21 -17.43 4.16 4.91
N GLU A 22 -17.08 5.38 5.30
CA GLU A 22 -17.71 6.61 4.78
C GLU A 22 -17.48 6.76 3.28
N ALA A 23 -16.26 6.48 2.79
CA ALA A 23 -15.92 6.52 1.38
C ALA A 23 -16.75 5.52 0.57
N MET A 24 -16.82 4.25 1.00
CA MET A 24 -17.65 3.25 0.34
C MET A 24 -19.13 3.61 0.39
N GLY A 25 -19.64 4.05 1.53
CA GLY A 25 -21.03 4.53 1.67
C GLY A 25 -21.35 5.76 0.80
N SER A 26 -20.38 6.66 0.61
CA SER A 26 -20.49 7.78 -0.33
C SER A 26 -20.52 7.29 -1.77
N TYR A 27 -19.64 6.37 -2.13
CA TYR A 27 -19.63 5.77 -3.46
C TYR A 27 -20.96 5.08 -3.80
N HIS A 28 -21.53 4.31 -2.87
CA HIS A 28 -22.84 3.67 -3.06
C HIS A 28 -23.97 4.67 -3.37
N ARG A 29 -23.92 5.86 -2.78
CA ARG A 29 -24.96 6.88 -2.99
C ARG A 29 -24.76 7.70 -4.26
N THR A 30 -23.51 7.98 -4.62
CA THR A 30 -23.20 9.00 -5.64
C THR A 30 -22.54 8.42 -6.88
N HIS A 31 -22.02 7.21 -6.80
CA HIS A 31 -21.12 6.58 -7.79
C HIS A 31 -19.88 7.44 -8.14
N ALA A 32 -19.58 8.45 -7.32
CA ALA A 32 -18.39 9.26 -7.47
C ALA A 32 -17.20 8.58 -6.78
N PRO A 33 -16.05 8.43 -7.47
CA PRO A 33 -14.85 7.83 -6.90
C PRO A 33 -14.40 8.53 -5.62
N GLN A 34 -13.94 7.75 -4.66
CA GLN A 34 -13.52 8.21 -3.34
C GLN A 34 -12.06 7.91 -3.11
N VAL A 35 -11.37 8.80 -2.40
CA VAL A 35 -9.96 8.62 -2.05
C VAL A 35 -9.77 8.76 -0.54
N VAL A 36 -9.10 7.79 0.08
CA VAL A 36 -8.67 7.83 1.48
C VAL A 36 -7.16 7.97 1.50
N SER A 37 -6.67 9.10 1.99
CA SER A 37 -5.23 9.37 2.16
C SER A 37 -4.79 8.98 3.56
N PHE A 38 -3.92 7.99 3.67
CA PHE A 38 -3.30 7.58 4.92
C PHE A 38 -1.83 7.99 4.96
N THR A 39 -1.51 8.95 5.82
CA THR A 39 -0.15 9.44 5.99
C THR A 39 0.39 9.06 7.36
N ALA A 40 1.55 8.39 7.37
CA ALA A 40 2.26 8.06 8.60
C ALA A 40 3.78 8.02 8.33
N PRO A 41 4.64 8.42 9.29
CA PRO A 41 6.08 8.39 9.13
C PRO A 41 6.62 7.02 8.72
N THR A 42 7.80 7.01 8.10
CA THR A 42 8.52 5.75 7.87
C THR A 42 8.82 5.09 9.21
N GLY A 43 8.61 3.77 9.30
CA GLY A 43 8.76 3.04 10.56
C GLY A 43 7.50 2.99 11.43
N ALA A 44 6.46 3.78 11.17
CA ALA A 44 5.20 3.75 11.94
C ALA A 44 4.38 2.46 11.79
N GLY A 45 4.78 1.55 10.90
CA GLY A 45 4.05 0.29 10.68
C GLY A 45 2.83 0.43 9.75
N LYS A 46 2.88 1.29 8.76
CA LYS A 46 1.78 1.48 7.77
C LYS A 46 1.22 0.18 7.23
N THR A 47 2.09 -0.74 6.81
CA THR A 47 1.66 -2.05 6.29
C THR A 47 0.92 -2.89 7.33
N ILE A 48 1.29 -2.79 8.62
CA ILE A 48 0.62 -3.51 9.72
C ILE A 48 -0.78 -2.92 9.96
N ILE A 49 -0.88 -1.58 10.00
CA ILE A 49 -2.17 -0.88 10.14
C ILE A 49 -3.09 -1.24 8.96
N MET A 50 -2.56 -1.26 7.75
CA MET A 50 -3.33 -1.61 6.56
C MET A 50 -3.73 -3.10 6.55
N SER A 51 -2.88 -4.00 7.03
CA SER A 51 -3.25 -5.42 7.20
C SER A 51 -4.40 -5.58 8.20
N ALA A 52 -4.37 -4.80 9.29
CA ALA A 52 -5.47 -4.76 10.25
C ALA A 52 -6.76 -4.16 9.66
N LEU A 53 -6.64 -3.16 8.81
CA LEU A 53 -7.78 -2.60 8.08
C LEU A 53 -8.42 -3.63 7.14
N ILE A 54 -7.63 -4.36 6.37
CA ILE A 54 -8.13 -5.42 5.49
C ILE A 54 -8.85 -6.50 6.31
N GLU A 55 -8.25 -6.92 7.44
CA GLU A 55 -8.87 -7.90 8.34
C GLU A 55 -10.19 -7.36 8.91
N ALA A 56 -10.25 -6.09 9.31
CA ALA A 56 -11.47 -5.45 9.80
C ALA A 56 -12.55 -5.28 8.70
N ILE A 57 -12.16 -5.06 7.45
CA ILE A 57 -13.12 -5.02 6.33
C ILE A 57 -13.71 -6.41 6.10
N LEU A 58 -12.86 -7.43 5.94
CA LEU A 58 -13.31 -8.78 5.58
C LEU A 58 -14.10 -9.48 6.70
N PHE A 59 -13.73 -9.28 7.95
CA PHE A 59 -14.24 -10.05 9.09
C PHE A 59 -15.01 -9.22 10.13
N GLY A 60 -15.21 -7.93 9.85
CA GLY A 60 -15.87 -7.01 10.77
C GLY A 60 -15.02 -6.64 11.99
N ASP A 61 -15.52 -5.66 12.73
CA ASP A 61 -15.00 -5.20 14.02
C ASP A 61 -16.17 -4.78 14.94
N GLU A 62 -15.87 -4.17 16.09
CA GLU A 62 -16.89 -3.75 17.05
C GLU A 62 -17.87 -2.69 16.50
N GLN A 63 -17.50 -1.95 15.47
CA GLN A 63 -18.26 -0.82 14.94
C GLN A 63 -18.85 -1.08 13.56
N TYR A 64 -18.24 -1.98 12.79
CA TYR A 64 -18.59 -2.21 11.39
C TYR A 64 -18.79 -3.70 11.11
N MET A 65 -19.84 -4.01 10.37
CA MET A 65 -20.10 -5.37 9.91
C MET A 65 -19.02 -5.87 8.98
N GLU A 66 -18.88 -7.18 8.90
CA GLU A 66 -18.01 -7.86 7.96
C GLU A 66 -18.46 -7.67 6.49
N GLN A 67 -17.50 -7.64 5.60
CA GLN A 67 -17.69 -7.70 4.15
C GLN A 67 -16.86 -8.87 3.60
N PRO A 68 -17.30 -10.12 3.78
CA PRO A 68 -16.51 -11.30 3.41
C PRO A 68 -16.29 -11.42 1.90
N ASP A 69 -17.08 -10.71 1.11
CA ASP A 69 -17.00 -10.59 -0.34
C ASP A 69 -16.15 -9.37 -0.81
N ALA A 70 -15.58 -8.60 0.10
CA ALA A 70 -14.74 -7.47 -0.28
C ALA A 70 -13.52 -7.92 -1.10
N ILE A 71 -13.24 -7.18 -2.15
CA ILE A 71 -12.09 -7.38 -3.04
C ILE A 71 -11.08 -6.28 -2.76
N ILE A 72 -9.86 -6.68 -2.43
CA ILE A 72 -8.77 -5.75 -2.17
C ILE A 72 -7.70 -5.91 -3.24
N VAL A 73 -7.37 -4.83 -3.95
CA VAL A 73 -6.23 -4.79 -4.87
C VAL A 73 -5.12 -3.95 -4.24
N TRP A 74 -3.99 -4.58 -3.94
CA TRP A 74 -2.82 -3.94 -3.36
C TRP A 74 -1.79 -3.65 -4.45
N LEU A 75 -1.60 -2.39 -4.76
CA LEU A 75 -0.63 -1.92 -5.74
C LEU A 75 0.61 -1.36 -5.06
N SER A 76 1.78 -1.86 -5.46
CA SER A 76 3.08 -1.29 -5.11
C SER A 76 3.90 -0.95 -6.36
N ASP A 77 5.07 -0.35 -6.20
CA ASP A 77 5.91 -0.04 -7.34
C ASP A 77 6.83 -1.20 -7.77
N SER A 78 7.06 -2.20 -6.90
CA SER A 78 7.94 -3.32 -7.21
C SER A 78 7.43 -4.67 -6.69
N PRO A 79 7.85 -5.80 -7.34
CA PRO A 79 7.52 -7.15 -6.88
C PRO A 79 8.00 -7.44 -5.45
N GLN A 80 9.17 -6.93 -5.07
CA GLN A 80 9.76 -7.13 -3.74
C GLN A 80 8.93 -6.51 -2.64
N LEU A 81 8.36 -5.32 -2.88
CA LEU A 81 7.47 -4.68 -1.93
C LEU A 81 6.15 -5.44 -1.77
N ASN A 82 5.61 -5.98 -2.87
CA ASN A 82 4.44 -6.84 -2.80
C ASN A 82 4.70 -8.08 -1.96
N GLU A 83 5.83 -8.75 -2.18
CA GLU A 83 6.18 -9.95 -1.42
C GLU A 83 6.36 -9.64 0.07
N GLN A 84 7.07 -8.54 0.41
CA GLN A 84 7.19 -8.08 1.79
C GLN A 84 5.85 -7.76 2.45
N SER A 85 4.93 -7.13 1.71
CA SER A 85 3.60 -6.80 2.22
C SER A 85 2.75 -8.05 2.42
N LYS A 86 2.79 -9.00 1.47
CA LYS A 86 2.14 -10.30 1.58
C LYS A 86 2.64 -11.10 2.78
N GLN A 87 3.97 -11.18 2.98
CA GLN A 87 4.58 -11.85 4.13
C GLN A 87 4.19 -11.19 5.47
N LYS A 88 4.09 -9.86 5.50
CA LYS A 88 3.61 -9.15 6.69
C LYS A 88 2.14 -9.44 6.97
N ILE A 89 1.29 -9.49 5.96
CA ILE A 89 -0.12 -9.89 6.12
C ILE A 89 -0.18 -11.32 6.65
N ASP A 90 0.49 -12.27 6.01
CA ASP A 90 0.51 -13.67 6.43
C ASP A 90 1.02 -13.87 7.86
N SER A 91 2.08 -13.16 8.25
CA SER A 91 2.68 -13.31 9.59
C SER A 91 1.94 -12.54 10.70
N LYS A 92 1.20 -11.47 10.38
CA LYS A 92 0.62 -10.55 11.36
C LYS A 92 -0.90 -10.55 11.41
N ALA A 93 -1.58 -10.80 10.28
CA ALA A 93 -3.02 -11.01 10.28
C ALA A 93 -3.37 -12.36 10.95
N ASP A 94 -4.53 -12.42 11.59
CA ASP A 94 -5.00 -13.63 12.28
C ASP A 94 -6.01 -14.40 11.45
N LYS A 95 -6.96 -13.67 10.84
CA LYS A 95 -8.09 -14.27 10.13
C LYS A 95 -7.88 -14.39 8.62
N ILE A 96 -6.97 -13.59 8.03
CA ILE A 96 -6.69 -13.64 6.58
C ILE A 96 -5.87 -14.90 6.29
N LYS A 97 -6.39 -15.76 5.42
CA LYS A 97 -5.70 -16.98 4.98
C LYS A 97 -4.76 -16.68 3.82
N LEU A 98 -3.63 -17.38 3.76
CA LEU A 98 -2.66 -17.24 2.65
C LEU A 98 -3.31 -17.52 1.28
N SER A 99 -4.29 -18.42 1.20
CA SER A 99 -5.05 -18.72 -0.02
C SER A 99 -5.88 -17.53 -0.54
N GLN A 100 -6.21 -16.57 0.33
CA GLN A 100 -6.89 -15.33 -0.06
C GLN A 100 -5.90 -14.28 -0.64
N CYS A 101 -4.59 -14.48 -0.47
CA CYS A 101 -3.53 -13.57 -0.90
C CYS A 101 -2.95 -14.00 -2.26
N VAL A 102 -3.43 -13.41 -3.34
CA VAL A 102 -3.09 -13.79 -4.72
C VAL A 102 -2.09 -12.82 -5.30
N THR A 103 -0.92 -13.31 -5.74
CA THR A 103 0.03 -12.50 -6.50
C THR A 103 -0.37 -12.52 -7.97
N VAL A 104 -0.63 -11.37 -8.57
CA VAL A 104 -0.91 -11.24 -9.99
C VAL A 104 0.38 -11.46 -10.77
N SER A 105 0.46 -12.55 -11.56
CA SER A 105 1.63 -12.91 -12.34
C SER A 105 1.30 -13.02 -13.83
N GLU A 106 2.30 -12.81 -14.67
CA GLU A 106 2.15 -12.91 -16.13
C GLU A 106 1.85 -14.36 -16.59
N GLU A 107 2.28 -15.34 -15.79
CA GLU A 107 2.21 -16.76 -16.14
C GLU A 107 0.87 -17.40 -15.78
N SER A 108 0.24 -16.92 -14.69
CA SER A 108 -0.89 -17.65 -14.10
C SER A 108 -2.17 -16.84 -13.97
N PHE A 109 -2.11 -15.52 -14.16
CA PHE A 109 -3.28 -14.67 -13.97
C PHE A 109 -4.02 -14.45 -15.30
N ASP A 110 -5.22 -15.03 -15.44
CA ASP A 110 -6.15 -14.84 -16.55
C ASP A 110 -7.58 -14.96 -16.00
N LYS A 111 -8.17 -13.84 -15.59
CA LYS A 111 -9.49 -13.79 -14.97
C LYS A 111 -10.33 -12.68 -15.57
N GLU A 112 -11.59 -12.95 -15.82
CA GLU A 112 -12.55 -11.96 -16.29
C GLU A 112 -12.79 -10.86 -15.26
N VAL A 113 -12.96 -11.25 -13.97
CA VAL A 113 -13.15 -10.38 -12.81
C VAL A 113 -12.32 -10.88 -11.64
N PHE A 114 -12.02 -10.03 -10.69
CA PHE A 114 -11.44 -10.45 -9.41
C PHE A 114 -12.47 -11.22 -8.58
N GLU A 115 -12.01 -12.23 -7.87
CA GLU A 115 -12.86 -13.07 -7.00
C GLU A 115 -13.11 -12.39 -5.66
N ASP A 116 -14.30 -12.59 -5.13
CA ASP A 116 -14.72 -12.08 -3.83
C ASP A 116 -13.86 -12.63 -2.70
N GLY A 117 -13.65 -11.84 -1.66
CA GLY A 117 -12.92 -12.23 -0.44
C GLY A 117 -11.41 -12.38 -0.60
N HIS A 118 -10.82 -11.83 -1.67
CA HIS A 118 -9.40 -11.97 -1.97
C HIS A 118 -8.62 -10.65 -1.91
N VAL A 119 -7.32 -10.77 -1.63
CA VAL A 119 -6.33 -9.69 -1.67
C VAL A 119 -5.37 -9.95 -2.84
N TYR A 120 -5.43 -9.12 -3.87
CA TYR A 120 -4.62 -9.25 -5.08
C TYR A 120 -3.42 -8.31 -5.02
N PHE A 121 -2.21 -8.86 -5.13
CA PHE A 121 -0.97 -8.10 -5.13
C PHE A 121 -0.52 -7.82 -6.55
N LEU A 122 -0.53 -6.56 -6.94
CA LEU A 122 -0.17 -6.05 -8.26
C LEU A 122 0.97 -5.04 -8.12
N ASN A 123 1.83 -4.92 -9.12
CA ASN A 123 2.87 -3.89 -9.14
C ASN A 123 2.91 -3.12 -10.45
N THR A 124 3.40 -1.88 -10.40
CA THR A 124 3.39 -0.97 -11.56
C THR A 124 4.27 -1.46 -12.71
N GLN A 125 5.33 -2.23 -12.43
CA GLN A 125 6.21 -2.76 -13.47
C GLN A 125 5.47 -3.73 -14.40
N LYS A 126 4.55 -4.53 -13.85
CA LYS A 126 3.69 -5.47 -14.61
C LYS A 126 2.54 -4.78 -15.36
N LEU A 127 2.36 -3.49 -15.18
CA LEU A 127 1.35 -2.67 -15.86
C LEU A 127 1.94 -1.83 -16.99
N SER A 128 3.20 -2.07 -17.34
CA SER A 128 3.84 -1.42 -18.47
C SER A 128 3.26 -1.92 -19.80
N VAL A 129 3.34 -1.10 -20.83
CA VAL A 129 2.90 -1.45 -22.19
C VAL A 129 3.64 -2.66 -22.80
N THR A 130 4.76 -3.09 -22.22
CA THR A 130 5.53 -4.25 -22.64
C THR A 130 5.14 -5.52 -21.90
N SER A 131 4.39 -5.43 -20.82
CA SER A 131 3.97 -6.58 -20.01
C SER A 131 2.97 -7.47 -20.77
N LYS A 132 3.06 -8.76 -20.56
CA LYS A 132 2.09 -9.72 -21.08
C LYS A 132 0.72 -9.60 -20.44
N LEU A 133 0.64 -9.05 -19.21
CA LEU A 133 -0.65 -8.78 -18.54
C LEU A 133 -1.49 -7.71 -19.23
N THR A 134 -0.86 -6.80 -19.96
CA THR A 134 -1.53 -5.65 -20.58
C THR A 134 -1.87 -5.86 -22.05
N LYS A 135 -1.60 -7.04 -22.59
CA LYS A 135 -1.81 -7.38 -24.01
C LYS A 135 -2.62 -8.65 -24.17
N ASN A 136 -3.46 -8.67 -25.17
CA ASN A 136 -4.09 -9.89 -25.66
C ASN A 136 -3.05 -10.72 -26.45
N GLY A 137 -3.10 -12.04 -26.31
CA GLY A 137 -2.19 -12.99 -26.96
C GLY A 137 -1.62 -14.01 -25.99
N ASP A 138 -0.78 -14.92 -26.47
CA ASP A 138 -0.13 -15.98 -25.69
C ASP A 138 -1.11 -16.87 -24.87
N GLY A 139 -2.34 -17.08 -25.39
CA GLY A 139 -3.38 -17.87 -24.71
C GLY A 139 -4.12 -17.14 -23.60
N ARG A 140 -3.89 -15.84 -23.42
CA ARG A 140 -4.61 -15.00 -22.46
C ARG A 140 -5.96 -14.59 -23.02
N THR A 141 -7.01 -14.77 -22.21
CA THR A 141 -8.38 -14.38 -22.56
C THR A 141 -8.65 -12.91 -22.17
N TYR A 142 -8.20 -12.50 -20.99
CA TYR A 142 -8.42 -11.16 -20.46
C TYR A 142 -7.10 -10.47 -20.10
N THR A 143 -6.94 -9.23 -20.52
CA THR A 143 -5.89 -8.36 -20.01
C THR A 143 -6.20 -7.94 -18.58
N ILE A 144 -5.19 -7.51 -17.83
CA ILE A 144 -5.40 -6.96 -16.47
C ILE A 144 -6.30 -5.71 -16.49
N TRP A 145 -6.26 -4.93 -17.58
CA TRP A 145 -7.12 -3.76 -17.76
C TRP A 145 -8.59 -4.15 -17.90
N GLU A 146 -8.88 -5.19 -18.70
CA GLU A 146 -10.22 -5.75 -18.84
C GLU A 146 -10.72 -6.34 -17.53
N THR A 147 -9.88 -7.10 -16.80
CA THR A 147 -10.23 -7.64 -15.48
C THR A 147 -10.62 -6.52 -14.50
N LEU A 148 -9.82 -5.45 -14.45
CA LEU A 148 -10.10 -4.30 -13.60
C LEU A 148 -11.40 -3.59 -14.00
N ALA A 149 -11.57 -3.30 -15.29
CA ALA A 149 -12.77 -2.64 -15.79
C ALA A 149 -14.04 -3.47 -15.55
N ASN A 150 -13.98 -4.78 -15.80
CA ASN A 150 -15.07 -5.70 -15.54
C ASN A 150 -15.40 -5.77 -14.05
N THR A 151 -14.37 -5.83 -13.18
CA THR A 151 -14.57 -5.85 -11.73
C THR A 151 -15.22 -4.55 -11.23
N VAL A 152 -14.81 -3.39 -11.74
CA VAL A 152 -15.49 -2.11 -11.41
C VAL A 152 -16.94 -2.13 -11.87
N ARG A 153 -17.22 -2.63 -13.08
CA ARG A 153 -18.59 -2.68 -13.60
C ARG A 153 -19.51 -3.59 -12.79
N GLU A 154 -19.00 -4.74 -12.32
CA GLU A 154 -19.81 -5.78 -11.71
C GLU A 154 -19.78 -5.77 -10.16
N LYS A 155 -18.68 -5.29 -9.57
CA LYS A 155 -18.38 -5.44 -8.14
C LYS A 155 -17.83 -4.15 -7.51
N SER A 156 -18.21 -2.99 -8.04
CA SER A 156 -17.71 -1.71 -7.53
C SER A 156 -18.14 -1.42 -6.09
N ASP A 157 -19.23 -2.02 -5.64
CA ASP A 157 -19.79 -1.90 -4.29
C ASP A 157 -18.94 -2.54 -3.19
N ARG A 158 -17.92 -3.32 -3.55
CA ARG A 158 -17.04 -4.05 -2.63
C ARG A 158 -15.57 -4.06 -3.03
N LEU A 159 -15.18 -3.21 -4.00
CA LEU A 159 -13.81 -3.10 -4.51
C LEU A 159 -13.05 -1.98 -3.80
N TYR A 160 -11.95 -2.34 -3.15
CA TYR A 160 -11.00 -1.42 -2.51
C TYR A 160 -9.64 -1.51 -3.20
N PHE A 161 -9.06 -0.37 -3.52
CA PHE A 161 -7.78 -0.29 -4.20
C PHE A 161 -6.74 0.40 -3.30
N ILE A 162 -5.75 -0.35 -2.81
CA ILE A 162 -4.70 0.15 -1.92
C ILE A 162 -3.46 0.49 -2.74
N ILE A 163 -2.96 1.71 -2.63
CA ILE A 163 -1.69 2.14 -3.24
C ILE A 163 -0.64 2.27 -2.14
N ASP A 164 0.33 1.36 -2.14
CA ASP A 164 1.44 1.36 -1.20
C ASP A 164 2.58 2.24 -1.70
N GLU A 165 3.17 3.01 -0.77
CA GLU A 165 4.26 3.92 -1.10
C GLU A 165 3.92 4.86 -2.28
N ALA A 166 2.73 5.44 -2.25
CA ALA A 166 2.19 6.34 -3.28
C ALA A 166 3.13 7.50 -3.71
N HIS A 167 4.27 7.60 -3.07
CA HIS A 167 5.30 8.62 -3.30
C HIS A 167 6.57 8.08 -3.97
N ARG A 168 6.79 6.77 -4.00
CA ARG A 168 7.92 6.20 -4.72
C ARG A 168 7.68 6.44 -6.19
N GLY A 169 8.66 6.99 -6.82
CA GLY A 169 8.54 7.22 -8.22
C GLY A 169 8.51 8.70 -8.63
N MET A 170 8.66 9.66 -7.72
CA MET A 170 8.65 11.09 -8.07
C MET A 170 9.99 11.66 -8.57
N GLN A 171 11.03 10.82 -8.79
CA GLN A 171 12.29 11.25 -9.37
C GLN A 171 12.73 10.31 -10.50
N GLY A 172 13.02 10.85 -11.67
CA GLY A 172 13.49 10.13 -12.85
C GLY A 172 12.36 9.56 -13.75
N ARG A 173 12.73 8.96 -14.87
CA ARG A 173 11.79 8.44 -15.89
C ARG A 173 10.90 7.29 -15.41
N GLU A 174 11.47 6.36 -14.64
CA GLU A 174 10.71 5.22 -14.08
C GLU A 174 9.68 5.69 -13.07
N ALA A 175 10.04 6.68 -12.30
CA ALA A 175 9.21 7.38 -11.35
C ALA A 175 7.98 8.03 -11.97
N SER A 176 8.19 8.74 -13.05
CA SER A 176 7.12 9.37 -13.82
C SER A 176 6.12 8.34 -14.36
N LYS A 177 6.61 7.18 -14.82
CA LYS A 177 5.74 6.10 -15.32
C LYS A 177 4.89 5.48 -14.21
N ALA A 178 5.50 5.17 -13.05
CA ALA A 178 4.77 4.60 -11.91
C ALA A 178 3.69 5.57 -11.40
N THR A 179 4.00 6.87 -11.30
CA THR A 179 3.03 7.91 -10.94
C THR A 179 1.88 7.96 -11.94
N THR A 180 2.17 7.93 -13.23
CA THR A 180 1.15 7.92 -14.29
C THR A 180 0.25 6.69 -14.19
N ILE A 181 0.80 5.51 -13.91
CA ILE A 181 0.03 4.28 -13.71
C ILE A 181 -0.87 4.40 -12.47
N MET A 182 -0.35 4.89 -11.35
CA MET A 182 -1.14 5.09 -10.12
C MET A 182 -2.29 6.09 -10.33
N GLN A 183 -2.04 7.16 -11.09
CA GLN A 183 -3.08 8.14 -11.45
C GLN A 183 -4.22 7.54 -12.27
N LYS A 184 -3.96 6.55 -13.12
CA LYS A 184 -5.02 5.86 -13.90
C LYS A 184 -6.06 5.20 -12.99
N PHE A 185 -5.68 4.69 -11.83
CA PHE A 185 -6.62 4.09 -10.89
C PHE A 185 -7.47 5.12 -10.16
N ILE A 186 -6.93 6.33 -9.94
CA ILE A 186 -7.65 7.41 -9.27
C ILE A 186 -8.56 8.17 -10.26
N LYS A 187 -8.07 8.44 -11.47
CA LYS A 187 -8.74 9.29 -12.46
C LYS A 187 -9.48 8.52 -13.54
N GLY A 188 -9.17 7.23 -13.68
CA GLY A 188 -9.50 6.46 -14.86
C GLY A 188 -8.50 6.67 -16.00
N SER A 189 -8.65 5.92 -17.07
CA SER A 189 -7.86 6.01 -18.31
C SER A 189 -8.71 5.56 -19.50
N ASP A 190 -9.23 6.49 -20.26
CA ASP A 190 -10.05 6.19 -21.45
C ASP A 190 -9.24 5.39 -22.48
N SER A 191 -7.94 5.70 -22.63
CA SER A 191 -7.05 5.00 -23.56
C SER A 191 -6.82 3.54 -23.23
N ASP A 192 -6.95 3.15 -21.96
CA ASP A 192 -6.81 1.76 -21.50
C ASP A 192 -8.18 1.13 -21.17
N GLY A 193 -9.27 1.87 -21.33
CA GLY A 193 -10.63 1.42 -21.02
C GLY A 193 -10.86 1.20 -19.51
N ILE A 194 -10.10 1.91 -18.64
CA ILE A 194 -10.15 1.73 -17.20
C ILE A 194 -11.00 2.83 -16.57
N PRO A 195 -12.10 2.51 -15.90
CA PRO A 195 -12.83 3.48 -15.08
C PRO A 195 -12.02 3.82 -13.82
N PRO A 196 -12.25 4.98 -13.19
CA PRO A 196 -11.67 5.24 -11.86
C PRO A 196 -12.13 4.20 -10.85
N MET A 197 -11.23 3.81 -9.94
CA MET A 197 -11.55 2.84 -8.91
C MET A 197 -12.54 3.42 -7.89
N PRO A 198 -13.49 2.63 -7.38
CA PRO A 198 -14.54 3.09 -6.46
C PRO A 198 -14.00 3.75 -5.20
N VAL A 199 -13.11 3.06 -4.50
CA VAL A 199 -12.44 3.53 -3.29
C VAL A 199 -10.94 3.26 -3.40
N VAL A 200 -10.13 4.32 -3.41
CA VAL A 200 -8.67 4.24 -3.43
C VAL A 200 -8.13 4.64 -2.07
N ILE A 201 -7.33 3.80 -1.46
CA ILE A 201 -6.64 4.04 -0.19
C ILE A 201 -5.15 4.21 -0.48
N GLY A 202 -4.64 5.43 -0.39
CA GLY A 202 -3.23 5.70 -0.64
C GLY A 202 -2.42 5.81 0.63
N MET A 203 -1.35 5.02 0.76
CA MET A 203 -0.40 5.10 1.85
C MET A 203 0.82 5.94 1.45
N SER A 204 1.22 6.88 2.31
CA SER A 204 2.41 7.70 2.08
C SER A 204 3.11 8.08 3.37
N ALA A 205 4.40 8.39 3.28
CA ALA A 205 5.15 8.97 4.40
C ALA A 205 4.86 10.47 4.58
N THR A 206 4.40 11.16 3.54
CA THR A 206 4.10 12.61 3.58
C THR A 206 2.82 12.93 2.81
N THR A 207 2.06 13.91 3.30
CA THR A 207 0.82 14.38 2.67
C THR A 207 1.06 15.03 1.30
N GLN A 208 2.15 15.78 1.13
CA GLN A 208 2.44 16.49 -0.12
C GLN A 208 2.60 15.53 -1.30
N ARG A 209 3.22 14.37 -1.08
CA ARG A 209 3.44 13.37 -2.13
C ARG A 209 2.15 12.74 -2.60
N PHE A 210 1.23 12.48 -1.69
CA PHE A 210 -0.08 11.95 -2.06
C PHE A 210 -0.95 13.00 -2.76
N ASN A 211 -0.89 14.25 -2.33
CA ASN A 211 -1.65 15.35 -2.94
C ASN A 211 -1.33 15.48 -4.45
N ALA A 212 -0.08 15.29 -4.86
CA ALA A 212 0.28 15.31 -6.28
C ALA A 212 -0.36 14.19 -7.12
N LEU A 213 -0.66 13.04 -6.52
CA LEU A 213 -1.39 11.94 -7.21
C LEU A 213 -2.86 12.29 -7.44
N VAL A 214 -3.48 12.98 -6.49
CA VAL A 214 -4.91 13.33 -6.53
C VAL A 214 -5.19 14.71 -7.12
N GLU A 215 -4.16 15.45 -7.49
CA GLU A 215 -4.31 16.77 -8.10
C GLU A 215 -5.14 16.70 -9.39
N GLY A 216 -6.15 17.56 -9.49
CA GLY A 216 -7.06 17.60 -10.64
C GLY A 216 -8.06 16.44 -10.70
N THR A 217 -8.28 15.69 -9.60
CA THR A 217 -9.36 14.70 -9.52
C THR A 217 -10.66 15.36 -9.05
N SER A 218 -11.79 14.79 -9.47
CA SER A 218 -13.12 15.13 -8.92
C SER A 218 -13.48 14.29 -7.69
N SER A 219 -12.56 13.43 -7.22
CA SER A 219 -12.79 12.53 -6.11
C SER A 219 -12.86 13.25 -4.77
N THR A 220 -13.74 12.83 -3.89
CA THR A 220 -13.73 13.27 -2.49
C THR A 220 -12.53 12.66 -1.76
N ILE A 221 -11.80 13.49 -1.00
CA ILE A 221 -10.57 13.06 -0.30
C ILE A 221 -10.82 13.05 1.21
N HIS A 222 -10.71 11.86 1.80
CA HIS A 222 -10.71 11.64 3.24
C HIS A 222 -9.26 11.52 3.73
N LYS A 223 -8.89 12.22 4.80
CA LYS A 223 -7.49 12.26 5.27
C LYS A 223 -7.35 11.61 6.64
N SER A 224 -6.46 10.63 6.76
CA SER A 224 -6.02 10.01 8.01
C SER A 224 -4.53 10.25 8.21
N ILE A 225 -4.14 10.80 9.35
CA ILE A 225 -2.77 11.22 9.60
C ILE A 225 -2.29 10.71 10.96
N VAL A 226 -1.11 10.09 10.95
CA VAL A 226 -0.31 9.78 12.13
C VAL A 226 0.88 10.74 12.17
N THR A 227 1.07 11.44 13.27
CA THR A 227 2.16 12.38 13.43
C THR A 227 3.46 11.69 13.88
N THR A 228 4.60 12.34 13.61
CA THR A 228 5.90 11.83 14.08
C THR A 228 5.96 11.79 15.61
N ASP A 229 5.32 12.75 16.29
CA ASP A 229 5.34 12.82 17.75
C ASP A 229 4.56 11.66 18.39
N GLU A 230 3.43 11.23 17.80
CA GLU A 230 2.70 10.06 18.27
C GLU A 230 3.54 8.77 18.13
N VAL A 231 4.26 8.63 17.02
CA VAL A 231 5.12 7.46 16.79
C VAL A 231 6.33 7.50 17.73
N ARG A 232 6.92 8.67 17.95
CA ARG A 232 8.02 8.85 18.90
C ARG A 232 7.59 8.54 20.33
N ALA A 233 6.44 9.06 20.76
CA ALA A 233 5.89 8.83 22.10
C ALA A 233 5.60 7.34 22.39
N SER A 234 5.41 6.51 21.36
CA SER A 234 5.24 5.05 21.49
C SER A 234 6.55 4.28 21.68
N GLY A 235 7.71 4.92 21.56
CA GLY A 235 9.03 4.27 21.60
C GLY A 235 9.41 3.50 20.33
N LEU A 236 8.58 3.56 19.28
CA LEU A 236 8.85 2.84 18.02
C LEU A 236 9.93 3.51 17.16
N LEU A 237 10.06 4.83 17.25
CA LEU A 237 11.14 5.58 16.62
C LEU A 237 12.30 5.76 17.58
N LYS A 238 13.52 5.69 17.06
CA LYS A 238 14.71 6.00 17.85
C LYS A 238 14.72 7.49 18.22
N ASP A 239 14.93 7.78 19.48
CA ASP A 239 15.03 9.15 19.99
C ASP A 239 16.32 9.85 19.54
N ARG A 240 17.36 9.03 19.32
CA ARG A 240 18.70 9.52 18.97
C ARG A 240 19.35 8.62 17.93
N ILE A 241 19.94 9.26 16.94
CA ILE A 241 20.88 8.63 15.99
C ILE A 241 22.26 9.18 16.35
N VAL A 242 23.17 8.29 16.75
CA VAL A 242 24.57 8.64 16.96
C VAL A 242 25.33 8.32 15.68
N ILE A 243 26.02 9.31 15.13
CA ILE A 243 26.88 9.13 13.98
C ILE A 243 28.32 9.23 14.50
N THR A 244 29.05 8.13 14.41
CA THR A 244 30.46 8.06 14.80
C THR A 244 31.31 8.15 13.54
N TYR A 245 32.28 9.04 13.56
CA TYR A 245 33.24 9.18 12.47
C TYR A 245 34.57 8.54 12.89
N PRO A 246 35.28 7.83 11.98
CA PRO A 246 36.64 7.38 12.24
C PRO A 246 37.56 8.58 12.44
N GLU A 247 38.64 8.42 13.23
CA GLU A 247 39.63 9.46 13.44
C GLU A 247 40.33 9.86 12.11
N GLU A 248 40.51 11.14 11.93
CA GLU A 248 41.20 11.67 10.74
C GLU A 248 42.65 11.18 10.70
N GLY A 249 43.11 10.69 9.55
CA GLY A 249 44.50 10.31 9.31
C GLY A 249 44.76 8.84 9.02
N THR A 250 43.75 8.01 8.88
CA THR A 250 43.90 6.59 8.50
C THR A 250 44.10 6.43 6.99
N VAL A 251 45.09 5.62 6.61
CA VAL A 251 45.50 5.38 5.24
C VAL A 251 44.49 4.59 4.42
N ASN A 252 43.51 3.94 5.07
CA ASN A 252 42.48 3.18 4.44
C ASN A 252 41.09 3.51 5.09
N ASN A 253 40.34 4.34 4.41
CA ASN A 253 39.03 4.81 4.88
C ASN A 253 38.01 3.68 5.16
N ASP A 254 38.02 2.62 4.36
CA ASP A 254 37.06 1.51 4.52
C ASP A 254 37.33 0.71 5.81
N MET A 255 38.65 0.45 6.09
CA MET A 255 39.03 -0.24 7.32
C MET A 255 38.78 0.62 8.57
N ALA A 256 38.99 1.93 8.48
CA ALA A 256 38.71 2.85 9.59
C ALA A 256 37.19 2.91 9.92
N ILE A 257 36.32 2.92 8.90
CA ILE A 257 34.87 2.87 9.05
C ILE A 257 34.44 1.55 9.69
N LEU A 258 34.98 0.42 9.23
CA LEU A 258 34.68 -0.90 9.77
C LEU A 258 35.15 -1.03 11.23
N GLN A 259 36.33 -0.53 11.55
CA GLN A 259 36.85 -0.53 12.92
C GLN A 259 36.00 0.32 13.85
N ALA A 260 35.68 1.56 13.46
CA ALA A 260 34.82 2.45 14.24
C ALA A 260 33.43 1.82 14.49
N ALA A 261 32.87 1.15 13.47
CA ALA A 261 31.58 0.45 13.61
C ALA A 261 31.69 -0.77 14.56
N ALA A 262 32.77 -1.52 14.52
CA ALA A 262 33.00 -2.66 15.39
C ALA A 262 33.21 -2.23 16.85
N ASP A 263 33.96 -1.15 17.08
CA ASP A 263 34.23 -0.61 18.42
C ASP A 263 32.95 -0.06 19.07
N GLU A 264 32.13 0.69 18.31
CA GLU A 264 30.83 1.19 18.75
C GLU A 264 29.83 0.04 19.04
N TRP A 265 29.85 -1.01 18.21
CA TRP A 265 29.02 -2.19 18.45
C TRP A 265 29.43 -2.91 19.72
N LYS A 266 30.71 -3.08 19.98
CA LYS A 266 31.25 -3.74 21.16
C LYS A 266 30.92 -2.96 22.43
N GLU A 267 31.09 -1.64 22.42
CA GLU A 267 30.73 -0.78 23.57
C GLU A 267 29.25 -0.91 23.95
N LYS A 268 28.36 -0.94 22.95
CA LYS A 268 26.90 -1.12 23.19
C LYS A 268 26.49 -2.51 23.60
N TRP A 269 27.31 -3.53 23.30
CA TRP A 269 27.05 -4.90 23.71
C TRP A 269 27.47 -5.17 25.17
N GLU A 270 28.44 -4.45 25.67
CA GLU A 270 28.96 -4.60 27.03
C GLU A 270 28.12 -3.87 28.09
N HIS A 271 27.15 -3.04 27.66
CA HIS A 271 26.16 -2.34 28.49
C HIS A 271 24.73 -2.81 28.23
#